data_7d80eb34d24345ae2b0853eee181281e
#
_entry.id   7d80eb34d24345ae2b0853eee181281e
#
_cell.length_a   1.000
_cell.length_b   1.000
_cell.length_c   1.000
_cell.angle_alpha   90.00
_cell.angle_beta   90.00
_cell.angle_gamma   90.00
#
_symmetry.space_group_name_H-M   'P 1'
#
loop_
_entity.id
_entity.type
_entity.pdbx_description
1 polymer ?
#
loop_
_entity_poly.entity_id
_entity_poly.type
_entity_poly.pdbx_seq_one_letter_code
_entity_poly.pdbx_strand_id
1 'polypeptide(L)'
;MHETKGHSPMQDDPPVTSTTAKSAVYVVASKDYLTTCDISDTIFELHTDAQVICHLSIEAAMADICRHSTIAVVFAEAGVALVDQLQLDQIIATRGSKLVLMGTAAEAELEAAEIGSYPWPVLCRPFSAAVIKSWLPPRHTAPKATAGNNAGPDTLPLHLRIVD
;
A
#
# COMPACT_ATOMS: atom_id res chain seq x y z
N MET A 1 42.08 44.33 -39.72
CA MET A 1 41.07 44.39 -38.64
C MET A 1 39.93 43.47 -39.02
N HIS A 2 39.95 42.25 -38.52
CA HIS A 2 38.84 41.32 -38.63
C HIS A 2 38.67 40.65 -37.26
N GLU A 3 37.58 41.02 -36.54
CA GLU A 3 37.16 40.40 -35.29
C GLU A 3 36.49 39.04 -35.61
N THR A 4 37.06 37.98 -35.09
CA THR A 4 36.50 36.64 -35.11
C THR A 4 35.63 36.47 -33.83
N LYS A 5 34.35 36.50 -34.01
CA LYS A 5 33.32 36.28 -32.96
C LYS A 5 33.27 34.79 -32.59
N GLY A 6 33.75 34.47 -31.40
CA GLY A 6 33.69 33.10 -30.85
C GLY A 6 32.24 32.66 -30.61
N HIS A 7 31.90 31.55 -31.23
CA HIS A 7 30.64 30.85 -30.99
C HIS A 7 30.86 29.82 -29.89
N SER A 8 30.28 30.04 -28.71
CA SER A 8 30.26 29.04 -27.65
C SER A 8 29.22 27.92 -27.98
N PRO A 9 29.60 26.66 -27.89
CA PRO A 9 28.63 25.59 -28.07
C PRO A 9 27.66 25.55 -26.87
N MET A 10 26.40 25.60 -27.19
CA MET A 10 25.30 25.39 -26.26
C MET A 10 25.35 23.94 -25.78
N GLN A 11 25.61 23.76 -24.49
CA GLN A 11 25.56 22.45 -23.83
C GLN A 11 24.12 22.06 -23.71
N ASP A 12 23.66 21.10 -24.51
CA ASP A 12 22.39 20.41 -24.35
C ASP A 12 22.51 19.47 -23.14
N ASP A 13 21.99 19.90 -21.98
CA ASP A 13 21.77 19.02 -20.83
C ASP A 13 20.68 18.01 -21.21
N PRO A 14 20.92 16.69 -21.06
CA PRO A 14 19.90 15.69 -21.31
C PRO A 14 18.78 15.86 -20.30
N PRO A 15 17.51 15.68 -20.72
CA PRO A 15 16.37 15.80 -19.82
C PRO A 15 16.49 14.74 -18.72
N VAL A 16 16.60 15.19 -17.47
CA VAL A 16 16.53 14.33 -16.29
C VAL A 16 15.12 13.77 -16.21
N THR A 17 14.88 12.62 -16.80
CA THR A 17 13.65 11.85 -16.61
C THR A 17 13.63 11.35 -15.17
N SER A 18 13.11 12.17 -14.25
CA SER A 18 12.74 11.73 -12.92
C SER A 18 11.56 10.77 -13.06
N THR A 19 11.85 9.48 -13.13
CA THR A 19 10.86 8.41 -12.97
C THR A 19 10.39 8.49 -11.54
N THR A 20 9.30 9.22 -11.31
CA THR A 20 8.60 9.26 -10.02
C THR A 20 8.15 7.84 -9.73
N ALA A 21 8.87 7.13 -8.86
CA ALA A 21 8.46 5.81 -8.39
C ALA A 21 7.05 5.97 -7.81
N LYS A 22 6.07 5.29 -8.42
CA LYS A 22 4.67 5.38 -8.00
C LYS A 22 4.59 4.76 -6.60
N SER A 23 4.23 5.55 -5.61
CA SER A 23 4.02 5.13 -4.23
C SER A 23 3.01 3.98 -4.16
N ALA A 24 3.31 2.93 -3.40
CA ALA A 24 2.41 1.80 -3.23
C ALA A 24 1.20 2.22 -2.39
N VAL A 25 -0.01 1.87 -2.84
CA VAL A 25 -1.26 2.18 -2.14
C VAL A 25 -1.72 0.96 -1.37
N TYR A 26 -2.09 1.16 -0.12
CA TYR A 26 -2.66 0.16 0.78
C TYR A 26 -4.00 0.66 1.30
N VAL A 27 -4.95 -0.27 1.49
CA VAL A 27 -6.26 0.05 2.09
C VAL A 27 -6.41 -0.80 3.34
N VAL A 28 -6.81 -0.17 4.44
CA VAL A 28 -7.12 -0.83 5.71
C VAL A 28 -8.54 -0.44 6.11
N ALA A 29 -9.44 -1.42 6.19
CA ALA A 29 -10.83 -1.22 6.54
C ALA A 29 -11.16 -2.02 7.80
N SER A 30 -11.22 -1.35 8.95
CA SER A 30 -11.55 -1.96 10.26
C SER A 30 -12.15 -0.94 11.21
N LYS A 31 -13.09 -1.41 12.03
CA LYS A 31 -13.63 -0.63 13.16
C LYS A 31 -12.65 -0.55 14.33
N ASP A 32 -11.71 -1.48 14.40
CA ASP A 32 -10.71 -1.51 15.45
C ASP A 32 -9.54 -0.58 15.11
N TYR A 33 -9.51 0.55 15.81
CA TYR A 33 -8.48 1.57 15.65
C TYR A 33 -7.07 1.02 15.92
N LEU A 34 -6.90 0.19 16.96
CA LEU A 34 -5.57 -0.36 17.29
C LEU A 34 -5.07 -1.28 16.18
N THR A 35 -5.93 -2.16 15.67
CA THR A 35 -5.62 -3.01 14.51
C THR A 35 -5.22 -2.16 13.30
N THR A 36 -5.95 -1.06 13.04
CA THR A 36 -5.63 -0.14 11.94
C THR A 36 -4.26 0.51 12.13
N CYS A 37 -3.93 0.96 13.34
CA CYS A 37 -2.61 1.54 13.64
C CYS A 37 -1.50 0.51 13.47
N ASP A 38 -1.63 -0.69 14.05
CA ASP A 38 -0.61 -1.74 13.98
C ASP A 38 -0.28 -2.13 12.53
N ILE A 39 -1.32 -2.25 11.68
CA ILE A 39 -1.14 -2.55 10.25
C ILE A 39 -0.46 -1.38 9.54
N SER A 40 -0.92 -0.15 9.78
CA SER A 40 -0.38 1.05 9.12
C SER A 40 1.08 1.29 9.49
N ASP A 41 1.42 1.19 10.78
CA ASP A 41 2.78 1.35 11.28
C ASP A 41 3.71 0.29 10.67
N THR A 42 3.25 -0.96 10.59
CA THR A 42 4.00 -2.05 9.96
C THR A 42 4.24 -1.81 8.47
N ILE A 43 3.24 -1.25 7.76
CA ILE A 43 3.40 -0.86 6.35
C ILE A 43 4.44 0.22 6.21
N PHE A 44 4.39 1.29 7.03
CA PHE A 44 5.35 2.40 6.98
C PHE A 44 6.76 1.99 7.36
N GLU A 45 6.95 1.03 8.29
CA GLU A 45 8.26 0.47 8.58
C GLU A 45 8.91 -0.18 7.34
N LEU A 46 8.11 -0.85 6.51
CA LEU A 46 8.62 -1.55 5.34
C LEU A 46 8.61 -0.66 4.08
N HIS A 47 7.62 0.19 3.92
CA HIS A 47 7.38 1.06 2.78
C HIS A 47 7.17 2.50 3.23
N THR A 48 8.26 3.22 3.46
CA THR A 48 8.25 4.59 4.02
C THR A 48 7.55 5.62 3.14
N ASP A 49 7.42 5.35 1.85
CA ASP A 49 6.76 6.18 0.84
C ASP A 49 5.35 5.67 0.49
N ALA A 50 4.82 4.68 1.24
CA ALA A 50 3.51 4.12 1.01
C ALA A 50 2.40 5.16 1.27
N GLN A 51 1.31 5.03 0.52
CA GLN A 51 0.03 5.67 0.84
C GLN A 51 -0.86 4.64 1.52
N VAL A 52 -1.22 4.86 2.79
CA VAL A 52 -2.17 4.03 3.52
C VAL A 52 -3.49 4.79 3.66
N ILE A 53 -4.58 4.17 3.19
CA ILE A 53 -5.94 4.72 3.24
C ILE A 53 -6.73 3.88 4.23
N CYS A 54 -7.20 4.51 5.32
CA CYS A 54 -7.91 3.84 6.40
C CYS A 54 -9.40 4.20 6.38
N HIS A 55 -10.24 3.18 6.55
CA HIS A 55 -11.69 3.32 6.66
C HIS A 55 -12.22 2.49 7.83
N LEU A 56 -13.37 2.89 8.39
CA LEU A 56 -14.04 2.16 9.46
C LEU A 56 -14.75 0.89 8.98
N SER A 57 -15.02 0.77 7.68
CA SER A 57 -15.63 -0.41 7.08
C SER A 57 -15.20 -0.58 5.63
N ILE A 58 -15.36 -1.81 5.12
CA ILE A 58 -15.00 -2.09 3.72
C ILE A 58 -15.95 -1.40 2.75
N GLU A 59 -17.23 -1.22 3.11
CA GLU A 59 -18.20 -0.50 2.30
C GLU A 59 -17.79 0.97 2.11
N ALA A 60 -17.29 1.61 3.18
CA ALA A 60 -16.76 2.97 3.11
C ALA A 60 -15.50 3.05 2.24
N ALA A 61 -14.67 2.00 2.24
CA ALA A 61 -13.46 1.91 1.45
C ALA A 61 -13.70 1.72 -0.06
N MET A 62 -14.88 1.24 -0.47
CA MET A 62 -15.16 0.87 -1.87
C MET A 62 -14.91 2.00 -2.87
N ALA A 63 -15.25 3.24 -2.51
CA ALA A 63 -15.02 4.40 -3.40
C ALA A 63 -13.54 4.60 -3.68
N ASP A 64 -12.68 4.48 -2.68
CA ASP A 64 -11.23 4.61 -2.84
C ASP A 64 -10.63 3.38 -3.53
N ILE A 65 -11.10 2.18 -3.21
CA ILE A 65 -10.71 0.95 -3.92
C ILE A 65 -11.03 1.09 -5.41
N CYS A 66 -12.20 1.61 -5.79
CA CYS A 66 -12.57 1.81 -7.19
C CYS A 66 -11.78 2.93 -7.87
N ARG A 67 -11.38 3.96 -7.13
CA ARG A 67 -10.63 5.11 -7.67
C ARG A 67 -9.18 4.78 -7.99
N HIS A 68 -8.54 3.94 -7.19
CA HIS A 68 -7.14 3.58 -7.37
C HIS A 68 -6.97 2.43 -8.36
N SER A 69 -6.27 2.66 -9.46
CA SER A 69 -6.00 1.64 -10.48
C SER A 69 -5.03 0.55 -10.02
N THR A 70 -4.20 0.86 -9.04
CA THR A 70 -3.21 -0.06 -8.47
C THR A 70 -3.23 0.06 -6.96
N ILE A 71 -3.53 -1.04 -6.29
CA ILE A 71 -3.50 -1.18 -4.84
C ILE A 71 -2.60 -2.39 -4.55
N ALA A 72 -1.71 -2.30 -3.59
CA ALA A 72 -0.81 -3.39 -3.25
C ALA A 72 -1.54 -4.48 -2.45
N VAL A 73 -2.17 -4.08 -1.34
CA VAL A 73 -2.92 -4.98 -0.46
C VAL A 73 -4.14 -4.24 0.09
N VAL A 74 -5.25 -4.96 0.21
CA VAL A 74 -6.43 -4.53 0.97
C VAL A 74 -6.57 -5.43 2.19
N PHE A 75 -6.51 -4.85 3.38
CA PHE A 75 -6.85 -5.50 4.65
C PHE A 75 -8.30 -5.14 4.98
N ALA A 76 -9.19 -6.14 5.03
CA ALA A 76 -10.62 -5.91 5.18
C ALA A 76 -11.20 -6.68 6.38
N GLU A 77 -11.82 -5.97 7.31
CA GLU A 77 -12.65 -6.58 8.34
C GLU A 77 -13.99 -6.99 7.71
N ALA A 78 -14.03 -8.23 7.19
CA ALA A 78 -15.15 -8.79 6.44
C ALA A 78 -15.16 -10.31 6.51
N GLY A 79 -16.35 -10.90 6.45
CA GLY A 79 -16.56 -12.33 6.17
C GLY A 79 -16.88 -12.58 4.70
N VAL A 80 -17.01 -13.85 4.32
CA VAL A 80 -17.31 -14.32 2.94
C VAL A 80 -18.53 -13.65 2.36
N ALA A 81 -19.64 -13.60 3.13
CA ALA A 81 -20.89 -13.03 2.65
C ALA A 81 -20.76 -11.57 2.20
N LEU A 82 -19.96 -10.76 2.90
CA LEU A 82 -19.75 -9.36 2.55
C LEU A 82 -18.80 -9.22 1.36
N VAL A 83 -17.79 -10.08 1.26
CA VAL A 83 -16.89 -10.13 0.08
C VAL A 83 -17.68 -10.43 -1.19
N ASP A 84 -18.58 -11.44 -1.13
CA ASP A 84 -19.44 -11.82 -2.26
C ASP A 84 -20.44 -10.72 -2.61
N GLN A 85 -21.10 -10.13 -1.60
CA GLN A 85 -22.08 -9.05 -1.79
C GLN A 85 -21.46 -7.84 -2.50
N LEU A 86 -20.23 -7.47 -2.17
CA LEU A 86 -19.52 -6.35 -2.75
C LEU A 86 -18.72 -6.73 -4.02
N GLN A 87 -18.68 -8.00 -4.38
CA GLN A 87 -17.82 -8.55 -5.44
C GLN A 87 -16.35 -8.11 -5.27
N LEU A 88 -15.93 -8.01 -4.00
CA LEU A 88 -14.67 -7.41 -3.61
C LEU A 88 -13.46 -8.16 -4.18
N ASP A 89 -13.51 -9.48 -4.20
CA ASP A 89 -12.50 -10.37 -4.75
C ASP A 89 -12.24 -10.09 -6.25
N GLN A 90 -13.32 -9.94 -7.03
CA GLN A 90 -13.23 -9.65 -8.45
C GLN A 90 -12.63 -8.25 -8.69
N ILE A 91 -13.11 -7.25 -7.94
CA ILE A 91 -12.62 -5.88 -8.02
C ILE A 91 -11.13 -5.82 -7.70
N ILE A 92 -10.67 -6.53 -6.67
CA ILE A 92 -9.27 -6.55 -6.23
C ILE A 92 -8.41 -7.35 -7.20
N ALA A 93 -8.90 -8.50 -7.68
CA ALA A 93 -8.19 -9.34 -8.65
C ALA A 93 -7.92 -8.60 -9.98
N THR A 94 -8.88 -7.83 -10.49
CA THR A 94 -8.69 -7.03 -11.73
C THR A 94 -7.59 -5.97 -11.60
N ARG A 95 -7.18 -5.62 -10.38
CA ARG A 95 -6.11 -4.66 -10.08
C ARG A 95 -4.77 -5.33 -9.79
N GLY A 96 -4.72 -6.67 -9.82
CA GLY A 96 -3.54 -7.44 -9.42
C GLY A 96 -3.20 -7.26 -7.94
N SER A 97 -4.19 -6.87 -7.12
CA SER A 97 -4.04 -6.60 -5.70
C SER A 97 -4.28 -7.86 -4.88
N LYS A 98 -3.82 -7.86 -3.63
CA LYS A 98 -4.06 -8.93 -2.67
C LYS A 98 -5.17 -8.51 -1.70
N LEU A 99 -6.14 -9.41 -1.44
CA LEU A 99 -7.12 -9.27 -0.37
C LEU A 99 -6.69 -10.11 0.83
N VAL A 100 -6.68 -9.52 2.01
CA VAL A 100 -6.45 -10.18 3.31
C VAL A 100 -7.65 -9.86 4.19
N LEU A 101 -8.38 -10.89 4.60
CA LEU A 101 -9.51 -10.73 5.52
C LEU A 101 -9.03 -10.70 6.96
N MET A 102 -9.81 -10.08 7.83
CA MET A 102 -9.54 -10.01 9.26
C MET A 102 -10.83 -9.83 10.06
N GLY A 103 -10.71 -9.93 11.38
CA GLY A 103 -11.83 -9.74 12.31
C GLY A 103 -12.62 -11.01 12.59
N THR A 104 -13.53 -10.90 13.55
CA THR A 104 -14.22 -12.05 14.15
C THR A 104 -14.99 -12.90 13.13
N ALA A 105 -15.60 -12.28 12.13
CA ALA A 105 -16.35 -13.02 11.10
C ALA A 105 -15.41 -13.93 10.28
N ALA A 106 -14.32 -13.37 9.75
CA ALA A 106 -13.36 -14.13 8.97
C ALA A 106 -12.65 -15.23 9.78
N GLU A 107 -12.32 -14.94 11.06
CA GLU A 107 -11.72 -15.91 11.98
C GLU A 107 -12.67 -17.08 12.25
N ALA A 108 -13.93 -16.81 12.54
CA ALA A 108 -14.94 -17.85 12.79
C ALA A 108 -15.24 -18.70 11.55
N GLU A 109 -15.32 -18.07 10.38
CA GLU A 109 -15.51 -18.76 9.11
C GLU A 109 -14.31 -19.64 8.75
N LEU A 110 -13.08 -19.16 9.02
CA LEU A 110 -11.86 -19.94 8.82
C LEU A 110 -11.81 -21.16 9.74
N GLU A 111 -12.20 -21.02 11.02
CA GLU A 111 -12.26 -22.13 11.97
C GLU A 111 -13.33 -23.18 11.58
N ALA A 112 -14.43 -22.74 10.99
CA ALA A 112 -15.51 -23.62 10.54
C ALA A 112 -15.23 -24.29 9.19
N ALA A 113 -14.28 -23.77 8.42
CA ALA A 113 -13.93 -24.28 7.09
C ALA A 113 -13.09 -25.57 7.19
N GLU A 114 -13.26 -26.45 6.20
CA GLU A 114 -12.32 -27.57 6.03
C GLU A 114 -10.91 -27.03 5.71
N ILE A 115 -9.89 -27.77 6.16
CA ILE A 115 -8.49 -27.37 5.97
C ILE A 115 -8.20 -27.11 4.48
N GLY A 116 -7.81 -25.87 4.17
CA GLY A 116 -7.46 -25.44 2.81
C GLY A 116 -8.64 -25.06 1.91
N SER A 117 -9.89 -25.07 2.44
CA SER A 117 -11.08 -24.69 1.66
C SER A 117 -11.41 -23.19 1.72
N TYR A 118 -10.85 -22.46 2.69
CA TYR A 118 -11.12 -21.01 2.81
C TYR A 118 -10.37 -20.24 1.71
N PRO A 119 -11.08 -19.45 0.90
CA PRO A 119 -10.52 -18.95 -0.37
C PRO A 119 -9.56 -17.78 -0.21
N TRP A 120 -9.59 -17.07 0.93
CA TRP A 120 -8.75 -15.88 1.16
C TRP A 120 -7.84 -16.04 2.37
N PRO A 121 -6.66 -15.39 2.37
CA PRO A 121 -5.85 -15.32 3.57
C PRO A 121 -6.54 -14.53 4.67
N VAL A 122 -6.42 -15.00 5.92
CA VAL A 122 -6.99 -14.35 7.09
C VAL A 122 -5.88 -13.93 8.04
N LEU A 123 -5.91 -12.68 8.48
CA LEU A 123 -5.06 -12.16 9.54
C LEU A 123 -5.74 -12.42 10.89
N CYS A 124 -5.38 -13.56 11.51
CA CYS A 124 -5.96 -13.98 12.80
C CYS A 124 -5.30 -13.29 13.98
N ARG A 125 -6.08 -12.91 14.97
CA ARG A 125 -5.61 -12.32 16.23
C ARG A 125 -5.20 -13.41 17.25
N PRO A 126 -4.15 -13.17 18.06
CA PRO A 126 -3.22 -12.04 17.98
C PRO A 126 -2.23 -12.19 16.81
N PHE A 127 -1.99 -11.13 16.08
CA PHE A 127 -1.01 -11.12 15.00
C PHE A 127 0.23 -10.29 15.37
N SER A 128 1.32 -10.53 14.68
CA SER A 128 2.57 -9.79 14.83
C SER A 128 2.90 -9.00 13.56
N ALA A 129 3.77 -8.01 13.68
CA ALA A 129 4.29 -7.28 12.51
C ALA A 129 4.92 -8.23 11.46
N ALA A 130 5.53 -9.34 11.88
CA ALA A 130 6.10 -10.32 10.96
C ALA A 130 5.02 -10.98 10.07
N VAL A 131 3.84 -11.27 10.62
CA VAL A 131 2.71 -11.81 9.87
C VAL A 131 2.20 -10.77 8.87
N ILE A 132 2.00 -9.52 9.29
CA ILE A 132 1.58 -8.45 8.38
C ILE A 132 2.60 -8.30 7.25
N LYS A 133 3.90 -8.23 7.56
CA LYS A 133 4.99 -8.10 6.57
C LYS A 133 5.01 -9.23 5.54
N SER A 134 4.58 -10.44 5.90
CA SER A 134 4.51 -11.57 4.96
C SER A 134 3.49 -11.37 3.83
N TRP A 135 2.50 -10.51 4.03
CA TRP A 135 1.48 -10.17 3.03
C TRP A 135 1.89 -8.99 2.14
N LEU A 136 2.85 -8.18 2.58
CA LEU A 136 3.30 -7.02 1.83
C LEU A 136 4.19 -7.45 0.65
N PRO A 137 4.14 -6.74 -0.49
CA PRO A 137 5.07 -6.99 -1.58
C PRO A 137 6.50 -6.70 -1.13
N PRO A 138 7.51 -7.38 -1.70
CA PRO A 138 8.90 -7.07 -1.41
C PRO A 138 9.20 -5.62 -1.79
N ARG A 139 10.09 -4.97 -1.02
CA ARG A 139 10.61 -3.66 -1.41
C ARG A 139 11.25 -3.76 -2.79
N HIS A 140 10.78 -2.96 -3.74
CA HIS A 140 11.59 -2.69 -4.91
C HIS A 140 12.79 -1.87 -4.41
N THR A 141 13.90 -2.55 -4.13
CA THR A 141 15.17 -1.87 -3.91
C THR A 141 15.54 -1.20 -5.22
N ALA A 142 15.26 0.10 -5.32
CA ALA A 142 15.91 0.91 -6.34
C ALA A 142 17.44 0.69 -6.23
N PRO A 143 18.17 0.57 -7.33
CA PRO A 143 19.61 0.39 -7.26
C PRO A 143 20.17 1.51 -6.39
N LYS A 144 20.94 1.12 -5.37
CA LYS A 144 21.55 1.98 -4.35
C LYS A 144 22.35 3.08 -5.06
N ALA A 145 21.76 4.27 -5.20
CA ALA A 145 22.50 5.45 -5.59
C ALA A 145 23.55 5.68 -4.51
N THR A 146 24.80 5.66 -4.92
CA THR A 146 25.99 5.84 -4.09
C THR A 146 25.85 7.13 -3.28
N ALA A 147 26.09 7.02 -1.97
CA ALA A 147 25.91 8.03 -0.96
C ALA A 147 26.52 9.39 -1.35
N GLY A 148 25.66 10.41 -1.43
CA GLY A 148 26.01 11.79 -1.21
C GLY A 148 25.40 12.21 0.12
N ASN A 149 26.25 12.45 1.11
CA ASN A 149 25.88 13.02 2.40
C ASN A 149 25.15 14.35 2.20
N ASN A 150 23.91 14.43 2.69
CA ASN A 150 23.40 15.68 3.26
C ASN A 150 22.27 15.34 4.23
N ALA A 151 22.60 15.47 5.52
CA ALA A 151 21.66 15.46 6.61
C ALA A 151 20.89 16.78 6.64
N GLY A 152 19.57 16.72 6.55
CA GLY A 152 18.66 17.82 6.86
C GLY A 152 17.47 17.26 7.66
N PRO A 153 17.03 17.98 8.73
CA PRO A 153 16.16 17.44 9.73
C PRO A 153 14.67 17.54 9.39
N ASP A 154 13.92 16.61 9.96
CA ASP A 154 12.50 16.67 10.34
C ASP A 154 11.47 17.17 9.31
N THR A 155 10.88 16.21 8.63
CA THR A 155 9.51 16.37 8.13
C THR A 155 8.76 15.06 8.37
N LEU A 156 7.81 15.10 9.30
CA LEU A 156 6.87 14.00 9.57
C LEU A 156 6.09 13.66 8.30
N PRO A 157 5.92 12.39 7.94
CA PRO A 157 5.18 12.02 6.74
C PRO A 157 3.67 12.25 6.93
N LEU A 158 3.14 13.22 6.19
CA LEU A 158 1.71 13.55 6.10
C LEU A 158 0.95 12.61 5.15
N HIS A 159 0.97 11.30 5.40
CA HIS A 159 0.34 10.35 4.48
C HIS A 159 -0.75 9.46 5.09
N LEU A 160 -1.16 9.75 6.33
CA LEU A 160 -2.31 9.08 6.94
C LEU A 160 -3.57 9.92 6.66
N ARG A 161 -4.44 9.44 5.78
CA ARG A 161 -5.75 10.03 5.55
C ARG A 161 -6.80 9.12 6.18
N ILE A 162 -7.39 9.56 7.28
CA ILE A 162 -8.58 8.95 7.88
C ILE A 162 -9.79 9.62 7.23
N VAL A 163 -10.68 8.83 6.67
CA VAL A 163 -11.93 9.30 6.05
C VAL A 163 -13.08 8.71 6.87
N ASP A 164 -13.90 9.60 7.42
CA ASP A 164 -15.16 9.26 8.12
C ASP A 164 -16.24 8.79 7.15
#